data_9b26580e3b8c19777f7923ffb3f6ddcd
#
_entry.id   9b26580e3b8c19777f7923ffb3f6ddcd
#
_cell.length_a   1.000
_cell.length_b   1.000
_cell.length_c   1.000
_cell.angle_alpha   90.00
_cell.angle_beta   90.00
_cell.angle_gamma   90.00
#
_symmetry.space_group_name_H-M   'P 1'
#
loop_
_entity.id
_entity.type
_entity.pdbx_description
1 polymer ?
#
loop_
_entity_poly.entity_id
_entity_poly.type
_entity_poly.pdbx_seq_one_letter_code
_entity_poly.pdbx_strand_id
1 'polypeptide(L)'
;MSKDFIVKDMGLASFGRKEIAIAETEMPGLMAIRKEFEGKKPLKGARIAGSLHMTIQTAVLIETLVDLGADVRWASCNIFSTQDHAASAIAESGVPVFAYKGETLEEYWEYADKIFLFKEGTANLILDDGGDATMYILLGSKAESGDADFLEKPSSEEEEALFKQIKQRLESSNGWFTKQKESILGVSEETTTGVNRLYQLEREGKLPFPAINVNDSVTKSKFDNKYGCKESLVDGIRRATDTMMAGKVAVVCGYGDVGKGSAASLRGAGARVKVTEVDPICALQAAMDGYEVVTLEDTVETADVFITATGNKDVIKLDHMRQMKNMAIVGNIGHFDNEIEVASLKNQKWTKIKDQVDMVEMASGRNIILLSEGRLLNLGNATGHPSFVMSASFSNQVLAQIELWKNGKNYGNSVYTLPKHLDEKVARLHLEKIGVKLTKLEKDQAEYIGVSESGPFKSDSYRY
;
A
#
# COMPACT_ATOMS: atom_id res chain seq x y z
N MET A 1 -7.27 21.89 -25.73
CA MET A 1 -7.89 21.21 -24.58
C MET A 1 -6.84 21.17 -23.47
N SER A 2 -7.15 21.64 -22.27
CA SER A 2 -6.22 21.48 -21.15
C SER A 2 -5.99 19.98 -20.92
N LYS A 3 -4.74 19.59 -20.76
CA LYS A 3 -4.40 18.19 -20.46
C LYS A 3 -4.92 17.85 -19.06
N ASP A 4 -5.72 16.80 -18.92
CA ASP A 4 -6.33 16.36 -17.65
C ASP A 4 -5.40 15.33 -16.97
N PHE A 5 -4.14 15.70 -16.78
CA PHE A 5 -3.13 14.91 -16.05
C PHE A 5 -1.96 15.79 -15.58
N ILE A 6 -1.25 15.34 -14.58
CA ILE A 6 0.03 15.90 -14.11
C ILE A 6 1.00 14.75 -13.94
N VAL A 7 2.06 14.74 -14.73
CA VAL A 7 3.15 13.75 -14.68
C VAL A 7 4.49 14.45 -14.91
N LYS A 8 5.57 13.83 -14.51
CA LYS A 8 6.92 14.41 -14.56
C LYS A 8 7.38 14.77 -15.95
N ASP A 9 7.29 13.81 -16.87
CA ASP A 9 7.78 13.92 -18.24
C ASP A 9 7.06 12.95 -19.18
N MET A 10 6.24 13.46 -20.09
CA MET A 10 5.55 12.65 -21.08
C MET A 10 6.49 11.90 -22.04
N GLY A 11 7.74 12.33 -22.18
CA GLY A 11 8.76 11.63 -22.97
C GLY A 11 9.07 10.21 -22.45
N LEU A 12 8.70 9.90 -21.20
CA LEU A 12 8.89 8.60 -20.57
C LEU A 12 7.78 7.57 -20.94
N ALA A 13 6.70 7.99 -21.59
CA ALA A 13 5.53 7.13 -21.85
C ALA A 13 5.88 5.86 -22.63
N SER A 14 6.67 5.99 -23.69
CA SER A 14 7.12 4.84 -24.50
C SER A 14 7.97 3.83 -23.69
N PHE A 15 8.80 4.31 -22.76
CA PHE A 15 9.53 3.44 -21.85
C PHE A 15 8.58 2.73 -20.89
N GLY A 16 7.66 3.48 -20.26
CA GLY A 16 6.64 2.92 -19.37
C GLY A 16 5.80 1.83 -20.04
N ARG A 17 5.40 2.05 -21.30
CA ARG A 17 4.62 1.05 -22.07
C ARG A 17 5.37 -0.28 -22.23
N LYS A 18 6.68 -0.24 -22.45
CA LYS A 18 7.50 -1.46 -22.56
C LYS A 18 7.57 -2.23 -21.23
N GLU A 19 7.73 -1.52 -20.12
CA GLU A 19 7.75 -2.16 -18.81
C GLU A 19 6.36 -2.68 -18.38
N ILE A 20 5.28 -1.96 -18.70
CA ILE A 20 3.90 -2.45 -18.50
C ILE A 20 3.69 -3.76 -19.29
N ALA A 21 4.16 -3.86 -20.53
CA ALA A 21 4.06 -5.09 -21.30
C ALA A 21 4.80 -6.29 -20.65
N ILE A 22 5.94 -6.03 -19.99
CA ILE A 22 6.63 -7.07 -19.19
C ILE A 22 5.78 -7.44 -17.98
N ALA A 23 5.27 -6.44 -17.24
CA ALA A 23 4.45 -6.67 -16.05
C ALA A 23 3.18 -7.49 -16.37
N GLU A 24 2.51 -7.23 -17.49
CA GLU A 24 1.34 -8.00 -17.93
C GLU A 24 1.65 -9.49 -18.06
N THR A 25 2.85 -9.87 -18.51
CA THR A 25 3.25 -11.28 -18.58
C THR A 25 3.41 -11.93 -17.22
N GLU A 26 3.67 -11.15 -16.18
CA GLU A 26 3.87 -11.60 -14.79
C GLU A 26 2.64 -11.34 -13.89
N MET A 27 1.54 -10.82 -14.46
CA MET A 27 0.30 -10.52 -13.74
C MET A 27 -0.89 -11.36 -14.22
N PRO A 28 -0.81 -12.70 -14.10
CA PRO A 28 -1.77 -13.62 -14.71
C PRO A 28 -3.20 -13.44 -14.19
N GLY A 29 -3.36 -13.03 -12.93
CA GLY A 29 -4.68 -12.80 -12.32
C GLY A 29 -5.44 -11.69 -13.03
N LEU A 30 -4.83 -10.53 -13.23
CA LEU A 30 -5.44 -9.40 -13.94
C LEU A 30 -5.71 -9.72 -15.41
N MET A 31 -4.75 -10.36 -16.09
CA MET A 31 -4.92 -10.74 -17.49
C MET A 31 -6.03 -11.77 -17.66
N ALA A 32 -6.19 -12.71 -16.75
CA ALA A 32 -7.29 -13.66 -16.75
C ALA A 32 -8.65 -13.00 -16.49
N ILE A 33 -8.71 -12.01 -15.59
CA ILE A 33 -9.93 -11.22 -15.34
C ILE A 33 -10.31 -10.40 -16.58
N ARG A 34 -9.37 -9.72 -17.26
CA ARG A 34 -9.66 -9.03 -18.53
C ARG A 34 -10.28 -9.99 -19.54
N LYS A 35 -9.71 -11.19 -19.70
CA LYS A 35 -10.21 -12.21 -20.61
C LYS A 35 -11.61 -12.73 -20.23
N GLU A 36 -11.86 -12.99 -18.95
CA GLU A 36 -13.15 -13.47 -18.43
C GLU A 36 -14.30 -12.49 -18.73
N PHE A 37 -14.00 -11.19 -18.62
CA PHE A 37 -14.98 -10.13 -18.81
C PHE A 37 -14.89 -9.44 -20.18
N GLU A 38 -14.12 -9.98 -21.11
CA GLU A 38 -14.01 -9.42 -22.47
C GLU A 38 -15.40 -9.17 -23.07
N GLY A 39 -15.65 -7.94 -23.50
CA GLY A 39 -16.92 -7.49 -24.07
C GLY A 39 -18.08 -7.29 -23.07
N LYS A 40 -17.97 -7.71 -21.81
CA LYS A 40 -19.08 -7.64 -20.82
C LYS A 40 -19.12 -6.33 -20.03
N LYS A 41 -18.01 -5.64 -19.87
CA LYS A 41 -17.86 -4.37 -19.16
C LYS A 41 -18.60 -4.28 -17.81
N PRO A 42 -18.27 -5.12 -16.81
CA PRO A 42 -18.99 -5.23 -15.54
C PRO A 42 -18.95 -3.94 -14.69
N LEU A 43 -18.01 -3.02 -14.94
CA LEU A 43 -17.85 -1.73 -14.27
C LEU A 43 -18.38 -0.55 -15.10
N LYS A 44 -19.17 -0.81 -16.15
CA LYS A 44 -19.75 0.29 -16.96
C LYS A 44 -20.55 1.25 -16.07
N GLY A 45 -20.19 2.54 -16.08
CA GLY A 45 -20.80 3.59 -15.26
C GLY A 45 -20.15 3.78 -13.88
N ALA A 46 -19.22 2.92 -13.48
CA ALA A 46 -18.39 3.15 -12.32
C ALA A 46 -17.42 4.30 -12.59
N ARG A 47 -17.32 5.23 -11.65
CA ARG A 47 -16.35 6.34 -11.62
C ARG A 47 -15.48 6.15 -10.40
N ILE A 48 -14.26 5.64 -10.62
CA ILE A 48 -13.33 5.22 -9.58
C ILE A 48 -12.31 6.32 -9.31
N ALA A 49 -12.34 6.88 -8.11
CA ALA A 49 -11.25 7.69 -7.59
C ALA A 49 -10.21 6.75 -6.97
N GLY A 50 -9.04 6.63 -7.60
CA GLY A 50 -7.98 5.74 -7.19
C GLY A 50 -6.83 6.51 -6.52
N SER A 51 -6.44 6.09 -5.32
CA SER A 51 -5.31 6.60 -4.55
C SER A 51 -4.46 5.42 -4.10
N LEU A 52 -3.48 5.06 -4.91
CA LEU A 52 -2.56 3.95 -4.66
C LEU A 52 -1.26 4.20 -5.43
N HIS A 53 -0.12 3.70 -4.90
CA HIS A 53 1.22 3.87 -5.49
C HIS A 53 1.22 3.77 -7.02
N MET A 54 1.63 4.83 -7.73
CA MET A 54 1.59 4.86 -9.20
C MET A 54 2.81 4.12 -9.80
N THR A 55 2.79 2.81 -9.73
CA THR A 55 3.83 1.90 -10.24
C THR A 55 3.44 1.29 -11.59
N ILE A 56 4.38 0.56 -12.20
CA ILE A 56 4.12 -0.23 -13.41
C ILE A 56 2.97 -1.24 -13.18
N GLN A 57 2.93 -1.89 -12.01
CA GLN A 57 1.89 -2.85 -11.67
C GLN A 57 0.52 -2.17 -11.52
N THR A 58 0.51 -0.97 -10.94
CA THR A 58 -0.69 -0.14 -10.83
C THR A 58 -1.19 0.30 -12.21
N ALA A 59 -0.30 0.56 -13.16
CA ALA A 59 -0.70 0.82 -14.54
C ALA A 59 -1.51 -0.35 -15.12
N VAL A 60 -1.10 -1.60 -14.88
CA VAL A 60 -1.87 -2.78 -15.31
C VAL A 60 -3.23 -2.86 -14.60
N LEU A 61 -3.30 -2.50 -13.31
CA LEU A 61 -4.57 -2.42 -12.58
C LEU A 61 -5.50 -1.37 -13.18
N ILE A 62 -5.01 -0.15 -13.41
CA ILE A 62 -5.79 0.95 -13.99
C ILE A 62 -6.36 0.54 -15.36
N GLU A 63 -5.52 0.01 -16.25
CA GLU A 63 -5.96 -0.46 -17.56
C GLU A 63 -6.97 -1.60 -17.45
N THR A 64 -6.83 -2.48 -16.47
CA THR A 64 -7.82 -3.54 -16.22
C THR A 64 -9.18 -2.94 -15.83
N LEU A 65 -9.22 -1.97 -14.93
CA LEU A 65 -10.46 -1.29 -14.54
C LEU A 65 -11.13 -0.57 -15.72
N VAL A 66 -10.33 0.09 -16.55
CA VAL A 66 -10.80 0.74 -17.80
C VAL A 66 -11.33 -0.27 -18.80
N ASP A 67 -10.63 -1.37 -19.03
CA ASP A 67 -11.08 -2.47 -19.90
C ASP A 67 -12.41 -3.07 -19.42
N LEU A 68 -12.63 -3.10 -18.12
CA LEU A 68 -13.88 -3.53 -17.51
C LEU A 68 -15.00 -2.46 -17.56
N GLY A 69 -14.71 -1.28 -18.08
CA GLY A 69 -15.68 -0.22 -18.39
C GLY A 69 -15.79 0.89 -17.37
N ALA A 70 -14.88 0.98 -16.39
CA ALA A 70 -14.83 2.08 -15.44
C ALA A 70 -14.26 3.36 -16.07
N ASP A 71 -14.72 4.51 -15.60
CA ASP A 71 -14.05 5.79 -15.72
C ASP A 71 -13.13 5.95 -14.49
N VAL A 72 -11.82 6.14 -14.70
CA VAL A 72 -10.82 6.09 -13.64
C VAL A 72 -10.03 7.39 -13.61
N ARG A 73 -9.78 7.92 -12.42
CA ARG A 73 -8.85 9.02 -12.14
C ARG A 73 -7.91 8.58 -11.03
N TRP A 74 -6.62 8.88 -11.15
CA TRP A 74 -5.61 8.29 -10.28
C TRP A 74 -4.61 9.27 -9.72
N ALA A 75 -4.27 9.12 -8.42
CA ALA A 75 -3.14 9.76 -7.76
C ALA A 75 -2.31 8.72 -7.00
N SER A 76 -1.07 9.05 -6.67
CA SER A 76 -0.27 8.21 -5.77
C SER A 76 -0.69 8.42 -4.32
N CYS A 77 -0.54 7.39 -3.49
CA CYS A 77 -0.75 7.47 -2.03
C CYS A 77 0.55 7.74 -1.26
N ASN A 78 1.64 8.09 -1.95
CA ASN A 78 2.94 8.39 -1.32
C ASN A 78 3.79 9.25 -2.26
N ILE A 79 4.42 10.29 -1.72
CA ILE A 79 5.18 11.28 -2.48
C ILE A 79 6.44 10.74 -3.17
N PHE A 80 6.96 9.58 -2.77
CA PHE A 80 8.20 8.99 -3.32
C PHE A 80 7.99 7.68 -4.09
N SER A 81 6.77 7.15 -4.14
CA SER A 81 6.52 5.82 -4.68
C SER A 81 6.21 5.78 -6.18
N THR A 82 5.91 6.92 -6.79
CA THR A 82 5.58 6.99 -8.22
C THR A 82 6.77 6.55 -9.09
N GLN A 83 6.49 5.72 -10.09
CA GLN A 83 7.35 5.47 -11.23
C GLN A 83 6.92 6.39 -12.37
N ASP A 84 7.69 7.44 -12.64
CA ASP A 84 7.31 8.52 -13.56
C ASP A 84 6.96 8.03 -14.97
N HIS A 85 7.64 6.99 -15.45
CA HIS A 85 7.35 6.37 -16.73
C HIS A 85 6.04 5.57 -16.76
N ALA A 86 5.61 5.01 -15.60
CA ALA A 86 4.30 4.38 -15.47
C ALA A 86 3.17 5.42 -15.55
N ALA A 87 3.31 6.52 -14.78
CA ALA A 87 2.36 7.63 -14.80
C ALA A 87 2.23 8.23 -16.21
N SER A 88 3.35 8.43 -16.90
CA SER A 88 3.37 8.97 -18.27
C SER A 88 2.70 8.05 -19.28
N ALA A 89 2.92 6.72 -19.18
CA ALA A 89 2.27 5.76 -20.08
C ALA A 89 0.75 5.73 -19.91
N ILE A 90 0.26 5.82 -18.67
CA ILE A 90 -1.17 5.86 -18.36
C ILE A 90 -1.79 7.20 -18.81
N ALA A 91 -1.10 8.32 -18.61
CA ALA A 91 -1.54 9.62 -19.10
C ALA A 91 -1.63 9.65 -20.65
N GLU A 92 -0.67 9.01 -21.34
CA GLU A 92 -0.68 8.88 -22.81
C GLU A 92 -1.86 8.05 -23.32
N SER A 93 -2.30 7.03 -22.56
CA SER A 93 -3.50 6.24 -22.89
C SER A 93 -4.81 7.01 -22.69
N GLY A 94 -4.76 8.23 -22.15
CA GLY A 94 -5.91 9.11 -21.94
C GLY A 94 -6.59 8.99 -20.58
N VAL A 95 -6.04 8.21 -19.65
CA VAL A 95 -6.53 8.14 -18.27
C VAL A 95 -5.95 9.31 -17.48
N PRO A 96 -6.79 10.09 -16.74
CA PRO A 96 -6.31 11.16 -15.88
C PRO A 96 -5.47 10.61 -14.72
N VAL A 97 -4.19 10.98 -14.70
CA VAL A 97 -3.21 10.62 -13.65
C VAL A 97 -2.54 11.87 -13.13
N PHE A 98 -2.46 11.98 -11.80
CA PHE A 98 -1.85 13.10 -11.09
C PHE A 98 -0.82 12.53 -10.11
N ALA A 99 0.40 12.32 -10.58
CA ALA A 99 1.47 11.74 -9.78
C ALA A 99 2.84 11.93 -10.43
N TYR A 100 3.85 12.25 -9.63
CA TYR A 100 5.25 12.12 -10.01
C TYR A 100 6.13 11.87 -8.77
N LYS A 101 7.29 11.26 -8.96
CA LYS A 101 8.19 10.98 -7.85
C LYS A 101 8.81 12.25 -7.30
N GLY A 102 8.63 12.51 -6.01
CA GLY A 102 9.13 13.69 -5.31
C GLY A 102 8.18 14.88 -5.37
N GLU A 103 6.88 14.65 -5.52
CA GLU A 103 5.85 15.67 -5.30
C GLU A 103 5.88 16.19 -3.86
N THR A 104 5.49 17.42 -3.63
CA THR A 104 5.38 18.02 -2.28
C THR A 104 4.11 17.54 -1.57
N LEU A 105 4.02 17.75 -0.25
CA LEU A 105 2.80 17.43 0.50
C LEU A 105 1.58 18.24 0.01
N GLU A 106 1.78 19.50 -0.39
CA GLU A 106 0.72 20.31 -0.97
C GLU A 106 0.24 19.74 -2.32
N GLU A 107 1.15 19.35 -3.19
CA GLU A 107 0.82 18.74 -4.48
C GLU A 107 0.12 17.38 -4.27
N TYR A 108 0.57 16.58 -3.31
CA TYR A 108 -0.07 15.31 -2.95
C TYR A 108 -1.56 15.49 -2.62
N TRP A 109 -1.90 16.44 -1.75
CA TRP A 109 -3.30 16.70 -1.39
C TRP A 109 -4.10 17.39 -2.51
N GLU A 110 -3.44 18.24 -3.33
CA GLU A 110 -4.05 18.75 -4.56
C GLU A 110 -4.39 17.62 -5.53
N TYR A 111 -3.53 16.61 -5.66
CA TYR A 111 -3.77 15.47 -6.54
C TYR A 111 -4.85 14.53 -5.98
N ALA A 112 -4.89 14.33 -4.68
CA ALA A 112 -5.98 13.64 -4.00
C ALA A 112 -7.34 14.32 -4.22
N ASP A 113 -7.38 15.64 -4.30
CA ASP A 113 -8.59 16.39 -4.71
C ASP A 113 -8.97 16.14 -6.18
N LYS A 114 -7.98 16.16 -7.08
CA LYS A 114 -8.19 16.03 -8.53
C LYS A 114 -8.78 14.69 -8.95
N ILE A 115 -8.53 13.60 -8.21
CA ILE A 115 -9.11 12.30 -8.56
C ILE A 115 -10.63 12.24 -8.41
N PHE A 116 -11.23 13.17 -7.66
CA PHE A 116 -12.68 13.29 -7.52
C PHE A 116 -13.34 14.20 -8.56
N LEU A 117 -12.58 14.87 -9.43
CA LEU A 117 -13.09 15.85 -10.39
C LEU A 117 -13.43 15.20 -11.74
N PHE A 118 -14.45 14.37 -11.78
CA PHE A 118 -14.94 13.77 -13.02
C PHE A 118 -15.63 14.83 -13.92
N LYS A 119 -15.50 14.69 -15.24
CA LYS A 119 -16.15 15.57 -16.21
C LYS A 119 -17.68 15.48 -16.12
N GLU A 120 -18.20 14.28 -15.87
CA GLU A 120 -19.61 14.00 -15.74
C GLU A 120 -19.88 13.31 -14.41
N GLY A 121 -20.63 13.97 -13.54
CA GLY A 121 -21.02 13.44 -12.23
C GLY A 121 -19.92 13.51 -11.17
N THR A 122 -20.03 12.65 -10.18
CA THR A 122 -19.15 12.52 -9.01
C THR A 122 -18.49 11.15 -9.00
N ALA A 123 -17.41 10.97 -8.25
CA ALA A 123 -16.92 9.63 -7.94
C ALA A 123 -18.03 8.80 -7.28
N ASN A 124 -18.11 7.53 -7.61
CA ASN A 124 -19.08 6.62 -6.98
C ASN A 124 -18.42 5.38 -6.37
N LEU A 125 -17.13 5.21 -6.58
CA LEU A 125 -16.29 4.22 -5.90
C LEU A 125 -14.94 4.84 -5.56
N ILE A 126 -14.35 4.38 -4.47
CA ILE A 126 -12.97 4.70 -4.08
C ILE A 126 -12.16 3.40 -4.10
N LEU A 127 -10.94 3.46 -4.63
CA LEU A 127 -9.91 2.45 -4.45
C LEU A 127 -8.76 3.15 -3.73
N ASP A 128 -8.54 2.78 -2.47
CA ASP A 128 -7.66 3.50 -1.55
C ASP A 128 -6.52 2.62 -1.04
N ASP A 129 -5.43 3.25 -0.66
CA ASP A 129 -4.27 2.64 -0.04
C ASP A 129 -3.73 3.57 1.06
N GLY A 130 -4.08 3.25 2.31
CA GLY A 130 -3.80 4.07 3.48
C GLY A 130 -4.99 4.90 3.96
N GLY A 131 -6.06 4.98 3.18
CA GLY A 131 -7.31 5.64 3.54
C GLY A 131 -7.31 7.16 3.36
N ASP A 132 -6.31 7.74 2.70
CA ASP A 132 -6.19 9.21 2.59
C ASP A 132 -7.26 9.82 1.69
N ALA A 133 -7.58 9.21 0.55
CA ALA A 133 -8.67 9.69 -0.31
C ALA A 133 -10.02 9.61 0.39
N THR A 134 -10.27 8.54 1.14
CA THR A 134 -11.47 8.36 1.96
C THR A 134 -11.53 9.45 3.05
N MET A 135 -10.45 9.65 3.81
CA MET A 135 -10.40 10.64 4.89
C MET A 135 -10.54 12.07 4.37
N TYR A 136 -9.97 12.40 3.20
CA TYR A 136 -10.14 13.70 2.55
C TYR A 136 -11.62 14.05 2.38
N ILE A 137 -12.42 13.13 1.84
CA ILE A 137 -13.86 13.34 1.63
C ILE A 137 -14.62 13.42 2.96
N LEU A 138 -14.29 12.54 3.93
CA LEU A 138 -15.01 12.49 5.20
C LEU A 138 -14.71 13.71 6.08
N LEU A 139 -13.47 14.16 6.17
CA LEU A 139 -13.07 15.37 6.91
C LEU A 139 -13.63 16.63 6.27
N GLY A 140 -13.59 16.74 4.94
CA GLY A 140 -14.21 17.85 4.24
C GLY A 140 -15.73 17.92 4.45
N SER A 141 -16.44 16.78 4.39
CA SER A 141 -17.88 16.71 4.68
C SER A 141 -18.20 17.05 6.14
N LYS A 142 -17.34 16.66 7.08
CA LYS A 142 -17.44 17.05 8.49
C LYS A 142 -17.35 18.56 8.66
N ALA A 143 -16.37 19.18 8.00
CA ALA A 143 -16.22 20.64 8.03
C ALA A 143 -17.42 21.36 7.40
N GLU A 144 -17.96 20.88 6.28
CA GLU A 144 -19.20 21.41 5.66
C GLU A 144 -20.42 21.33 6.58
N SER A 145 -20.48 20.35 7.47
CA SER A 145 -21.59 20.21 8.44
C SER A 145 -21.47 21.17 9.64
N GLY A 146 -20.47 22.04 9.68
CA GLY A 146 -20.25 23.03 10.74
C GLY A 146 -19.26 22.60 11.82
N ASP A 147 -18.65 21.43 11.74
CA ASP A 147 -17.59 20.98 12.63
C ASP A 147 -16.22 21.15 11.94
N ALA A 148 -15.76 22.41 11.88
CA ALA A 148 -14.54 22.80 11.15
C ALA A 148 -13.37 23.21 12.08
N ASP A 149 -13.55 23.24 13.40
CA ASP A 149 -12.54 23.73 14.36
C ASP A 149 -11.21 22.94 14.31
N PHE A 150 -11.26 21.68 13.92
CA PHE A 150 -10.08 20.85 13.78
C PHE A 150 -9.13 21.35 12.69
N LEU A 151 -9.64 22.00 11.64
CA LEU A 151 -8.84 22.55 10.54
C LEU A 151 -7.85 23.64 10.99
N GLU A 152 -8.05 24.22 12.17
CA GLU A 152 -7.15 25.23 12.74
C GLU A 152 -6.07 24.64 13.67
N LYS A 153 -6.04 23.30 13.83
CA LYS A 153 -5.19 22.62 14.81
C LYS A 153 -4.47 21.40 14.19
N PRO A 154 -3.65 21.59 13.14
CA PRO A 154 -2.88 20.48 12.58
C PRO A 154 -1.86 20.00 13.61
N SER A 155 -1.66 18.69 13.70
CA SER A 155 -0.69 18.02 14.58
C SER A 155 0.62 17.67 13.86
N SER A 156 0.63 17.79 12.53
CA SER A 156 1.78 17.46 11.67
C SER A 156 1.80 18.34 10.41
N GLU A 157 2.93 18.38 9.71
CA GLU A 157 3.06 19.04 8.41
C GLU A 157 2.11 18.44 7.36
N GLU A 158 1.87 17.14 7.45
CA GLU A 158 0.96 16.40 6.56
C GLU A 158 -0.51 16.81 6.79
N GLU A 159 -0.94 16.91 8.06
CA GLU A 159 -2.26 17.45 8.40
C GLU A 159 -2.41 18.92 8.02
N GLU A 160 -1.36 19.74 8.14
CA GLU A 160 -1.38 21.13 7.72
C GLU A 160 -1.67 21.26 6.22
N ALA A 161 -1.01 20.47 5.38
CA ALA A 161 -1.23 20.44 3.94
C ALA A 161 -2.64 19.93 3.59
N LEU A 162 -3.10 18.86 4.24
CA LEU A 162 -4.46 18.34 4.10
C LEU A 162 -5.51 19.39 4.44
N PHE A 163 -5.41 20.02 5.61
CA PHE A 163 -6.38 21.00 6.07
C PHE A 163 -6.41 22.25 5.18
N LYS A 164 -5.25 22.67 4.68
CA LYS A 164 -5.14 23.72 3.68
C LYS A 164 -5.91 23.37 2.41
N GLN A 165 -5.76 22.17 1.88
CA GLN A 165 -6.47 21.72 0.68
C GLN A 165 -7.99 21.63 0.92
N ILE A 166 -8.42 21.12 2.09
CA ILE A 166 -9.84 21.10 2.46
C ILE A 166 -10.41 22.52 2.48
N LYS A 167 -9.74 23.48 3.14
CA LYS A 167 -10.17 24.90 3.18
C LYS A 167 -10.32 25.49 1.78
N GLN A 168 -9.35 25.27 0.90
CA GLN A 168 -9.40 25.74 -0.49
C GLN A 168 -10.61 25.16 -1.25
N ARG A 169 -10.92 23.89 -1.05
CA ARG A 169 -12.09 23.25 -1.67
C ARG A 169 -13.40 23.81 -1.11
N LEU A 170 -13.50 24.00 0.20
CA LEU A 170 -14.68 24.60 0.86
C LEU A 170 -14.98 26.02 0.32
N GLU A 171 -13.94 26.85 0.14
CA GLU A 171 -14.07 28.21 -0.39
C GLU A 171 -14.51 28.20 -1.87
N SER A 172 -14.02 27.24 -2.66
CA SER A 172 -14.31 27.18 -4.09
C SER A 172 -15.65 26.53 -4.43
N SER A 173 -16.18 25.66 -3.58
CA SER A 173 -17.37 24.85 -3.89
C SER A 173 -18.06 24.36 -2.62
N ASN A 174 -18.95 25.15 -2.07
CA ASN A 174 -19.75 24.77 -0.89
C ASN A 174 -20.66 23.56 -1.20
N GLY A 175 -20.74 22.60 -0.29
CA GLY A 175 -21.54 21.37 -0.43
C GLY A 175 -20.89 20.29 -1.32
N TRP A 176 -19.69 20.53 -1.82
CA TRP A 176 -19.00 19.61 -2.72
C TRP A 176 -18.62 18.29 -2.03
N PHE A 177 -18.05 18.35 -0.82
CA PHE A 177 -17.65 17.15 -0.06
C PHE A 177 -18.85 16.30 0.33
N THR A 178 -19.94 16.94 0.78
CA THR A 178 -21.19 16.24 1.12
C THR A 178 -21.75 15.52 -0.09
N LYS A 179 -21.78 16.18 -1.25
CA LYS A 179 -22.23 15.59 -2.50
C LYS A 179 -21.35 14.42 -2.94
N GLN A 180 -20.02 14.51 -2.80
CA GLN A 180 -19.10 13.41 -3.08
C GLN A 180 -19.38 12.22 -2.15
N LYS A 181 -19.44 12.46 -0.84
CA LYS A 181 -19.71 11.42 0.17
C LYS A 181 -21.02 10.68 -0.09
N GLU A 182 -22.10 11.38 -0.44
CA GLU A 182 -23.41 10.79 -0.74
C GLU A 182 -23.44 9.97 -2.03
N SER A 183 -22.50 10.24 -2.94
CA SER A 183 -22.40 9.53 -4.22
C SER A 183 -21.60 8.23 -4.14
N ILE A 184 -20.76 8.07 -3.12
CA ILE A 184 -19.86 6.92 -2.98
C ILE A 184 -20.67 5.70 -2.52
N LEU A 185 -20.60 4.64 -3.30
CA LEU A 185 -21.25 3.35 -3.06
C LEU A 185 -20.38 2.41 -2.21
N GLY A 186 -19.10 2.69 -2.11
CA GLY A 186 -18.16 1.93 -1.30
C GLY A 186 -16.70 2.23 -1.60
N VAL A 187 -15.85 1.71 -0.73
CA VAL A 187 -14.38 1.79 -0.83
C VAL A 187 -13.76 0.40 -0.75
N SER A 188 -12.72 0.14 -1.53
CA SER A 188 -11.80 -0.98 -1.30
C SER A 188 -10.46 -0.45 -0.81
N GLU A 189 -9.94 -1.04 0.27
CA GLU A 189 -8.73 -0.60 0.96
C GLU A 189 -7.63 -1.65 0.86
N GLU A 190 -6.44 -1.23 0.43
CA GLU A 190 -5.29 -2.10 0.15
C GLU A 190 -4.48 -2.45 1.39
N THR A 191 -4.31 -1.54 2.35
CA THR A 191 -3.29 -1.69 3.38
C THR A 191 -3.84 -1.68 4.80
N THR A 192 -3.11 -2.34 5.72
CA THR A 192 -3.47 -2.47 7.14
C THR A 192 -3.81 -1.13 7.80
N THR A 193 -3.05 -0.08 7.48
CA THR A 193 -3.26 1.24 8.11
C THR A 193 -4.59 1.86 7.71
N GLY A 194 -4.93 1.83 6.42
CA GLY A 194 -6.23 2.32 5.94
C GLY A 194 -7.38 1.48 6.49
N VAL A 195 -7.22 0.15 6.53
CA VAL A 195 -8.19 -0.76 7.15
C VAL A 195 -8.43 -0.41 8.63
N ASN A 196 -7.40 -0.10 9.39
CA ASN A 196 -7.55 0.30 10.80
C ASN A 196 -8.34 1.61 10.95
N ARG A 197 -8.14 2.58 10.03
CA ARG A 197 -8.95 3.81 9.97
C ARG A 197 -10.42 3.51 9.67
N LEU A 198 -10.69 2.62 8.73
CA LEU A 198 -12.06 2.20 8.39
C LEU A 198 -12.75 1.50 9.58
N TYR A 199 -12.06 0.59 10.27
CA TYR A 199 -12.59 -0.04 11.50
C TYR A 199 -12.81 0.98 12.62
N GLN A 200 -11.98 2.02 12.73
CA GLN A 200 -12.21 3.09 13.68
C GLN A 200 -13.50 3.85 13.35
N LEU A 201 -13.68 4.25 12.07
CA LEU A 201 -14.90 4.93 11.61
C LEU A 201 -16.14 4.06 11.84
N GLU A 202 -16.06 2.74 11.60
CA GLU A 202 -17.14 1.80 11.87
C GLU A 202 -17.52 1.76 13.36
N ARG A 203 -16.53 1.58 14.25
CA ARG A 203 -16.75 1.58 15.72
C ARG A 203 -17.38 2.87 16.23
N GLU A 204 -17.04 4.00 15.61
CA GLU A 204 -17.58 5.32 15.94
C GLU A 204 -18.94 5.59 15.27
N GLY A 205 -19.46 4.67 14.43
CA GLY A 205 -20.69 4.87 13.66
C GLY A 205 -20.60 5.97 12.61
N LYS A 206 -19.38 6.27 12.14
CA LYS A 206 -19.08 7.37 11.19
C LYS A 206 -18.74 6.89 9.78
N LEU A 207 -18.67 5.58 9.54
CA LEU A 207 -18.45 5.02 8.20
C LEU A 207 -19.75 5.15 7.38
N PRO A 208 -19.80 5.97 6.30
CA PRO A 208 -21.06 6.27 5.62
C PRO A 208 -21.42 5.33 4.46
N PHE A 209 -20.56 4.39 4.13
CA PHE A 209 -20.70 3.43 3.03
C PHE A 209 -19.98 2.12 3.35
N PRO A 210 -20.29 1.01 2.65
CA PRO A 210 -19.56 -0.24 2.83
C PRO A 210 -18.08 -0.10 2.43
N ALA A 211 -17.22 -0.81 3.15
CA ALA A 211 -15.80 -0.89 2.85
C ALA A 211 -15.39 -2.36 2.69
N ILE A 212 -14.63 -2.68 1.64
CA ILE A 212 -13.99 -3.99 1.48
C ILE A 212 -12.53 -3.88 1.89
N ASN A 213 -12.18 -4.57 2.95
CA ASN A 213 -10.82 -4.77 3.42
C ASN A 213 -10.14 -5.81 2.52
N VAL A 214 -9.42 -5.35 1.51
CA VAL A 214 -8.64 -6.20 0.62
C VAL A 214 -7.36 -6.71 1.30
N ASN A 215 -6.79 -5.93 2.23
CA ASN A 215 -5.58 -6.32 2.94
C ASN A 215 -5.70 -7.69 3.62
N ASP A 216 -6.88 -8.01 4.20
CA ASP A 216 -7.09 -9.25 4.94
C ASP A 216 -7.60 -10.41 4.08
N SER A 217 -7.79 -10.21 2.78
CA SER A 217 -7.88 -11.33 1.83
C SER A 217 -6.62 -12.19 1.95
N VAL A 218 -6.77 -13.51 2.03
CA VAL A 218 -5.63 -14.41 2.26
C VAL A 218 -4.63 -14.30 1.12
N THR A 219 -5.11 -14.23 -0.12
CA THR A 219 -4.27 -14.06 -1.32
C THR A 219 -3.63 -12.68 -1.43
N LYS A 220 -3.98 -11.73 -0.54
CA LYS A 220 -3.26 -10.47 -0.37
C LYS A 220 -2.30 -10.54 0.82
N SER A 221 -2.80 -10.69 2.04
CA SER A 221 -1.97 -10.57 3.26
C SER A 221 -0.86 -11.61 3.36
N LYS A 222 -1.13 -12.86 2.97
CA LYS A 222 -0.15 -13.94 3.04
C LYS A 222 0.78 -14.01 1.82
N PHE A 223 0.52 -13.19 0.79
CA PHE A 223 1.32 -13.12 -0.43
C PHE A 223 2.04 -11.77 -0.55
N ASP A 224 1.32 -10.68 -0.71
CA ASP A 224 1.88 -9.34 -0.86
C ASP A 224 2.69 -8.93 0.37
N ASN A 225 2.07 -8.88 1.55
CA ASN A 225 2.76 -8.42 2.76
C ASN A 225 3.97 -9.29 3.11
N LYS A 226 3.93 -10.59 2.80
CA LYS A 226 5.01 -11.54 3.11
C LYS A 226 6.01 -11.68 1.96
N TYR A 227 5.57 -12.17 0.81
CA TYR A 227 6.47 -12.45 -0.32
C TYR A 227 6.91 -11.19 -1.03
N GLY A 228 6.05 -10.17 -1.11
CA GLY A 228 6.41 -8.86 -1.64
C GLY A 228 7.56 -8.22 -0.86
N CYS A 229 7.46 -8.20 0.47
CA CYS A 229 8.54 -7.69 1.33
C CYS A 229 9.79 -8.58 1.27
N LYS A 230 9.62 -9.91 1.11
CA LYS A 230 10.74 -10.84 0.95
C LYS A 230 11.57 -10.52 -0.30
N GLU A 231 10.94 -10.15 -1.40
CA GLU A 231 11.65 -9.79 -2.64
C GLU A 231 12.18 -8.35 -2.58
N SER A 232 11.40 -7.39 -2.09
CA SER A 232 11.67 -5.96 -2.27
C SER A 232 12.59 -5.34 -1.21
N LEU A 233 12.67 -5.88 0.03
CA LEU A 233 13.44 -5.26 1.10
C LEU A 233 14.93 -5.17 0.78
N VAL A 234 15.56 -6.31 0.49
CA VAL A 234 17.01 -6.36 0.21
C VAL A 234 17.32 -5.67 -1.12
N ASP A 235 16.41 -5.69 -2.10
CA ASP A 235 16.54 -4.91 -3.33
C ASP A 235 16.64 -3.41 -3.03
N GLY A 236 15.75 -2.87 -2.18
CA GLY A 236 15.79 -1.48 -1.75
C GLY A 236 17.09 -1.10 -1.04
N ILE A 237 17.51 -1.91 -0.07
CA ILE A 237 18.77 -1.67 0.67
C ILE A 237 19.99 -1.68 -0.27
N ARG A 238 20.07 -2.66 -1.18
CA ARG A 238 21.20 -2.78 -2.12
C ARG A 238 21.25 -1.63 -3.10
N ARG A 239 20.14 -1.23 -3.70
CA ARG A 239 20.07 -0.07 -4.59
C ARG A 239 20.42 1.22 -3.86
N ALA A 240 20.00 1.36 -2.60
CA ALA A 240 20.32 2.53 -1.78
C ALA A 240 21.81 2.62 -1.44
N THR A 241 22.43 1.53 -1.00
CA THR A 241 23.71 1.56 -0.30
C THR A 241 24.80 0.70 -0.91
N ASP A 242 24.47 -0.17 -1.87
CA ASP A 242 25.36 -1.21 -2.43
C ASP A 242 26.01 -2.10 -1.33
N THR A 243 25.37 -2.21 -0.17
CA THR A 243 25.89 -2.93 0.98
C THR A 243 25.67 -4.43 0.85
N MET A 244 26.73 -5.23 1.06
CA MET A 244 26.63 -6.68 1.17
C MET A 244 25.92 -7.05 2.47
N MET A 245 24.82 -7.81 2.37
CA MET A 245 24.06 -8.25 3.54
C MET A 245 24.71 -9.43 4.27
N ALA A 246 25.44 -10.30 3.56
CA ALA A 246 26.04 -11.47 4.16
C ALA A 246 26.98 -11.09 5.34
N GLY A 247 26.76 -11.73 6.48
CA GLY A 247 27.51 -11.49 7.73
C GLY A 247 27.08 -10.26 8.55
N LYS A 248 26.26 -9.37 8.00
CA LYS A 248 25.72 -8.24 8.76
C LYS A 248 24.74 -8.70 9.84
N VAL A 249 24.69 -7.97 10.96
CA VAL A 249 23.64 -8.12 11.95
C VAL A 249 22.50 -7.20 11.56
N ALA A 250 21.33 -7.77 11.28
CA ALA A 250 20.13 -7.01 10.91
C ALA A 250 19.02 -7.22 11.93
N VAL A 251 18.37 -6.15 12.32
CA VAL A 251 17.22 -6.15 13.24
C VAL A 251 15.96 -5.83 12.46
N VAL A 252 14.95 -6.68 12.58
CA VAL A 252 13.61 -6.43 12.08
C VAL A 252 12.69 -6.17 13.28
N CYS A 253 12.13 -4.98 13.35
CA CYS A 253 11.18 -4.60 14.38
C CYS A 253 9.77 -4.98 13.90
N GLY A 254 9.16 -5.98 14.53
CA GLY A 254 7.87 -6.57 14.17
C GLY A 254 8.00 -7.91 13.42
N TYR A 255 7.08 -8.86 13.73
CA TYR A 255 7.03 -10.18 13.10
C TYR A 255 5.62 -10.57 12.65
N GLY A 256 4.84 -9.56 12.22
CA GLY A 256 3.65 -9.75 11.39
C GLY A 256 4.00 -10.24 9.99
N ASP A 257 3.08 -10.22 9.04
CA ASP A 257 3.35 -10.72 7.68
C ASP A 257 4.51 -9.97 6.99
N VAL A 258 4.54 -8.64 7.11
CA VAL A 258 5.64 -7.80 6.61
C VAL A 258 6.98 -8.14 7.27
N GLY A 259 6.99 -8.25 8.60
CA GLY A 259 8.19 -8.61 9.36
C GLY A 259 8.71 -10.00 9.03
N LYS A 260 7.83 -11.00 8.85
CA LYS A 260 8.18 -12.35 8.40
C LYS A 260 8.86 -12.34 7.02
N GLY A 261 8.28 -11.61 6.08
CA GLY A 261 8.87 -11.43 4.75
C GLY A 261 10.24 -10.75 4.82
N SER A 262 10.33 -9.67 5.58
CA SER A 262 11.55 -8.88 5.77
C SER A 262 12.68 -9.69 6.41
N ALA A 263 12.40 -10.42 7.48
CA ALA A 263 13.36 -11.30 8.14
C ALA A 263 13.85 -12.41 7.21
N ALA A 264 12.94 -13.01 6.44
CA ALA A 264 13.29 -14.03 5.44
C ALA A 264 14.14 -13.47 4.30
N SER A 265 13.89 -12.23 3.85
CA SER A 265 14.67 -11.51 2.84
C SER A 265 16.13 -11.36 3.28
N LEU A 266 16.33 -10.78 4.47
CA LEU A 266 17.65 -10.54 5.05
C LEU A 266 18.42 -11.85 5.32
N ARG A 267 17.74 -12.85 5.89
CA ARG A 267 18.33 -14.18 6.12
C ARG A 267 18.72 -14.87 4.80
N GLY A 268 17.85 -14.78 3.78
CA GLY A 268 18.13 -15.29 2.45
C GLY A 268 19.35 -14.64 1.79
N ALA A 269 19.62 -13.38 2.10
CA ALA A 269 20.80 -12.64 1.66
C ALA A 269 22.06 -12.90 2.53
N GLY A 270 21.97 -13.78 3.55
CA GLY A 270 23.09 -14.19 4.41
C GLY A 270 23.31 -13.29 5.64
N ALA A 271 22.36 -12.42 6.00
CA ALA A 271 22.43 -11.64 7.22
C ALA A 271 22.14 -12.50 8.47
N ARG A 272 22.70 -12.13 9.60
CA ARG A 272 22.35 -12.62 10.93
C ARG A 272 21.19 -11.80 11.45
N VAL A 273 19.98 -12.36 11.36
CA VAL A 273 18.74 -11.61 11.64
C VAL A 273 18.31 -11.80 13.08
N LYS A 274 18.00 -10.69 13.74
CA LYS A 274 17.32 -10.60 15.03
C LYS A 274 15.95 -9.97 14.81
N VAL A 275 15.01 -10.29 15.68
CA VAL A 275 13.62 -9.79 15.62
C VAL A 275 13.27 -9.15 16.95
N THR A 276 12.58 -8.01 16.92
CA THR A 276 11.91 -7.45 18.11
C THR A 276 10.41 -7.58 17.92
N GLU A 277 9.67 -7.95 18.97
CA GLU A 277 8.23 -8.15 18.87
C GLU A 277 7.53 -7.92 20.23
N VAL A 278 6.33 -7.39 20.20
CA VAL A 278 5.49 -7.17 21.40
C VAL A 278 4.40 -8.23 21.56
N ASP A 279 3.95 -8.84 20.45
CA ASP A 279 2.97 -9.91 20.47
C ASP A 279 3.64 -11.25 20.80
N PRO A 280 3.22 -11.93 21.89
CA PRO A 280 3.89 -13.17 22.33
C PRO A 280 3.71 -14.32 21.32
N ILE A 281 2.65 -14.34 20.52
CA ILE A 281 2.43 -15.38 19.50
C ILE A 281 3.40 -15.15 18.33
N CYS A 282 3.52 -13.91 17.85
CA CYS A 282 4.46 -13.58 16.80
C CYS A 282 5.92 -13.76 17.24
N ALA A 283 6.25 -13.40 18.48
CA ALA A 283 7.56 -13.65 19.07
C ALA A 283 7.90 -15.15 19.13
N LEU A 284 6.94 -15.98 19.57
CA LEU A 284 7.11 -17.44 19.58
C LEU A 284 7.30 -17.99 18.17
N GLN A 285 6.54 -17.52 17.18
CA GLN A 285 6.72 -17.91 15.78
C GLN A 285 8.11 -17.54 15.28
N ALA A 286 8.60 -16.32 15.57
CA ALA A 286 9.95 -15.90 15.19
C ALA A 286 11.04 -16.82 15.77
N ALA A 287 10.91 -17.21 17.05
CA ALA A 287 11.83 -18.13 17.69
C ALA A 287 11.78 -19.54 17.05
N MET A 288 10.57 -20.04 16.73
CA MET A 288 10.42 -21.35 16.04
C MET A 288 10.96 -21.31 14.62
N ASP A 289 10.89 -20.17 13.93
CA ASP A 289 11.49 -19.95 12.61
C ASP A 289 13.02 -19.81 12.66
N GLY A 290 13.62 -19.85 13.87
CA GLY A 290 15.07 -19.85 14.11
C GLY A 290 15.69 -18.45 14.15
N TYR A 291 14.90 -17.43 14.50
CA TYR A 291 15.41 -16.09 14.76
C TYR A 291 15.67 -15.88 16.25
N GLU A 292 16.69 -15.10 16.58
CA GLU A 292 16.90 -14.57 17.91
C GLU A 292 15.90 -13.44 18.15
N VAL A 293 15.02 -13.60 19.16
CA VAL A 293 14.06 -12.57 19.56
C VAL A 293 14.63 -11.80 20.73
N VAL A 294 14.77 -10.48 20.57
CA VAL A 294 15.48 -9.58 21.49
C VAL A 294 14.69 -8.29 21.69
N THR A 295 15.12 -7.45 22.64
CA THR A 295 14.69 -6.04 22.66
C THR A 295 15.58 -5.21 21.72
N LEU A 296 15.13 -4.03 21.32
CA LEU A 296 15.92 -3.14 20.49
C LEU A 296 17.18 -2.67 21.25
N GLU A 297 17.02 -2.41 22.53
CA GLU A 297 18.09 -1.98 23.46
C GLU A 297 19.24 -3.01 23.55
N ASP A 298 18.92 -4.30 23.52
CA ASP A 298 19.94 -5.39 23.61
C ASP A 298 20.84 -5.45 22.37
N THR A 299 20.43 -4.84 21.25
CA THR A 299 21.11 -5.01 19.96
C THR A 299 21.48 -3.70 19.27
N VAL A 300 21.01 -2.57 19.75
CA VAL A 300 21.19 -1.26 19.11
C VAL A 300 22.65 -0.89 18.86
N GLU A 301 23.56 -1.24 19.78
CA GLU A 301 25.00 -0.96 19.65
C GLU A 301 25.73 -1.94 18.71
N THR A 302 25.13 -3.08 18.40
CA THR A 302 25.82 -4.17 17.71
C THR A 302 25.32 -4.44 16.29
N ALA A 303 24.09 -4.01 15.97
CA ALA A 303 23.51 -4.23 14.65
C ALA A 303 24.01 -3.22 13.60
N ASP A 304 23.97 -3.67 12.36
CA ASP A 304 24.40 -2.90 11.18
C ASP A 304 23.22 -2.34 10.39
N VAL A 305 22.04 -3.01 10.47
CA VAL A 305 20.84 -2.68 9.70
C VAL A 305 19.63 -2.77 10.64
N PHE A 306 18.77 -1.77 10.60
CA PHE A 306 17.54 -1.68 11.37
C PHE A 306 16.36 -1.43 10.44
N ILE A 307 15.37 -2.31 10.46
CA ILE A 307 14.18 -2.24 9.62
C ILE A 307 12.93 -2.28 10.49
N THR A 308 12.07 -1.27 10.37
CA THR A 308 10.77 -1.24 11.05
C THR A 308 9.66 -1.81 10.15
N ALA A 309 8.75 -2.58 10.75
CA ALA A 309 7.67 -3.30 10.06
C ALA A 309 6.47 -3.55 11.00
N THR A 310 6.14 -2.58 11.86
CA THR A 310 5.16 -2.75 12.95
C THR A 310 3.80 -2.12 12.68
N GLY A 311 3.75 -1.09 11.82
CA GLY A 311 2.58 -0.22 11.66
C GLY A 311 2.29 0.65 12.90
N ASN A 312 3.25 0.77 13.84
CA ASN A 312 3.16 1.58 15.04
C ASN A 312 3.94 2.90 14.85
N LYS A 313 4.11 3.67 15.89
CA LYS A 313 4.90 4.91 15.90
C LYS A 313 6.07 4.84 16.86
N ASP A 314 7.12 5.65 16.60
CA ASP A 314 8.27 5.85 17.47
C ASP A 314 8.91 4.52 17.96
N VAL A 315 8.99 3.54 17.06
CA VAL A 315 9.62 2.24 17.34
C VAL A 315 11.13 2.42 17.45
N ILE A 316 11.73 3.17 16.51
CA ILE A 316 13.11 3.62 16.60
C ILE A 316 13.12 5.10 16.99
N LYS A 317 13.53 5.37 18.24
CA LYS A 317 13.62 6.73 18.80
C LYS A 317 14.99 7.34 18.60
N LEU A 318 15.10 8.65 18.82
CA LEU A 318 16.38 9.38 18.81
C LEU A 318 17.43 8.74 19.70
N ASP A 319 17.05 8.28 20.90
CA ASP A 319 18.00 7.68 21.85
C ASP A 319 18.54 6.33 21.36
N HIS A 320 17.76 5.57 20.58
CA HIS A 320 18.27 4.38 19.90
C HIS A 320 19.28 4.77 18.79
N MET A 321 18.93 5.75 17.96
CA MET A 321 19.79 6.19 16.85
C MET A 321 21.14 6.75 17.34
N ARG A 322 21.18 7.40 18.53
CA ARG A 322 22.42 7.87 19.16
C ARG A 322 23.36 6.74 19.57
N GLN A 323 22.84 5.56 19.85
CA GLN A 323 23.61 4.40 20.31
C GLN A 323 24.07 3.50 19.17
N MET A 324 23.47 3.63 17.98
CA MET A 324 23.79 2.82 16.81
C MET A 324 25.27 2.92 16.40
N LYS A 325 25.75 1.88 15.73
CA LYS A 325 27.06 1.90 15.09
C LYS A 325 27.19 3.06 14.11
N ASN A 326 28.42 3.54 13.93
CA ASN A 326 28.69 4.48 12.85
C ASN A 326 28.32 3.85 11.50
N MET A 327 27.57 4.58 10.67
CA MET A 327 27.06 4.16 9.36
C MET A 327 26.05 3.01 9.44
N ALA A 328 25.35 2.82 10.56
CA ALA A 328 24.22 1.90 10.62
C ALA A 328 23.13 2.34 9.63
N ILE A 329 22.53 1.38 8.93
CA ILE A 329 21.46 1.61 7.97
C ILE A 329 20.13 1.52 8.72
N VAL A 330 19.31 2.56 8.61
CA VAL A 330 17.99 2.65 9.24
C VAL A 330 16.94 2.87 8.16
N GLY A 331 15.94 2.03 8.11
CA GLY A 331 14.87 2.11 7.12
C GLY A 331 13.56 1.53 7.61
N ASN A 332 12.49 1.93 6.96
CA ASN A 332 11.14 1.50 7.24
C ASN A 332 10.54 0.78 6.02
N ILE A 333 9.79 -0.28 6.26
CA ILE A 333 8.99 -0.99 5.24
C ILE A 333 7.50 -1.03 5.63
N GLY A 334 7.12 -0.37 6.73
CA GLY A 334 5.73 -0.09 7.09
C GLY A 334 5.17 1.05 6.24
N HIS A 335 3.84 1.17 6.18
CA HIS A 335 3.16 2.10 5.27
C HIS A 335 3.50 3.57 5.53
N PHE A 336 3.50 4.02 6.80
CA PHE A 336 3.79 5.41 7.17
C PHE A 336 5.21 5.63 7.70
N ASP A 337 5.64 6.87 7.70
CA ASP A 337 6.97 7.33 8.09
C ASP A 337 7.17 7.53 9.61
N ASN A 338 6.15 7.28 10.40
CA ASN A 338 6.15 7.54 11.84
C ASN A 338 6.75 6.43 12.72
N GLU A 339 7.15 5.29 12.13
CA GLU A 339 7.80 4.20 12.88
C GLU A 339 9.22 4.59 13.34
N ILE A 340 9.89 5.48 12.61
CA ILE A 340 11.17 6.06 12.98
C ILE A 340 10.93 7.52 13.38
N GLU A 341 11.44 7.93 14.52
CA GLU A 341 11.28 9.30 15.06
C GLU A 341 12.12 10.32 14.25
N VAL A 342 11.82 10.45 12.95
CA VAL A 342 12.58 11.32 12.03
C VAL A 342 12.44 12.79 12.41
N ALA A 343 11.30 13.21 12.93
CA ALA A 343 11.09 14.59 13.38
C ALA A 343 12.10 15.05 14.43
N SER A 344 12.59 14.14 15.27
CA SER A 344 13.63 14.42 16.27
C SER A 344 15.02 14.68 15.68
N LEU A 345 15.21 14.33 14.40
CA LEU A 345 16.46 14.53 13.67
C LEU A 345 16.57 15.90 12.99
N LYS A 346 15.52 16.75 13.03
CA LYS A 346 15.49 18.07 12.35
C LYS A 346 16.68 18.97 12.70
N ASN A 347 17.20 18.88 13.93
CA ASN A 347 18.33 19.70 14.40
C ASN A 347 19.70 19.02 14.19
N GLN A 348 19.74 17.82 13.62
CA GLN A 348 20.97 17.13 13.29
C GLN A 348 21.51 17.63 11.94
N LYS A 349 22.78 17.38 11.68
CA LYS A 349 23.37 17.70 10.37
C LYS A 349 23.07 16.59 9.37
N TRP A 350 22.32 16.94 8.33
CA TRP A 350 21.98 16.06 7.23
C TRP A 350 22.91 16.26 6.06
N THR A 351 23.33 15.18 5.44
CA THR A 351 24.09 15.19 4.19
C THR A 351 23.39 14.25 3.21
N LYS A 352 22.78 14.82 2.17
CA LYS A 352 22.20 14.04 1.08
C LYS A 352 23.31 13.32 0.31
N ILE A 353 23.27 11.99 0.30
CA ILE A 353 24.23 11.17 -0.44
C ILE A 353 23.75 11.01 -1.89
N LYS A 354 22.50 10.65 -2.06
CA LYS A 354 21.76 10.57 -3.33
C LYS A 354 20.25 10.60 -3.02
N ASP A 355 19.42 10.56 -4.03
CA ASP A 355 18.00 10.57 -3.83
C ASP A 355 17.57 9.40 -2.91
N GLN A 356 16.77 9.72 -1.89
CA GLN A 356 16.25 8.79 -0.88
C GLN A 356 17.34 8.14 0.01
N VAL A 357 18.54 8.70 0.09
CA VAL A 357 19.62 8.21 0.95
C VAL A 357 20.30 9.38 1.61
N ASP A 358 20.10 9.53 2.90
CA ASP A 358 20.65 10.60 3.71
C ASP A 358 21.57 10.08 4.79
N MET A 359 22.67 10.77 5.02
CA MET A 359 23.55 10.57 6.16
C MET A 359 23.20 11.61 7.22
N VAL A 360 22.89 11.16 8.42
CA VAL A 360 22.55 12.03 9.56
C VAL A 360 23.60 11.89 10.65
N GLU A 361 24.26 13.01 10.99
CA GLU A 361 25.31 13.05 12.02
C GLU A 361 24.69 13.19 13.41
N MET A 362 24.97 12.23 14.29
CA MET A 362 24.55 12.27 15.68
C MET A 362 25.49 13.14 16.53
N ALA A 363 24.99 13.64 17.66
CA ALA A 363 25.79 14.45 18.61
C ALA A 363 27.08 13.76 19.08
N SER A 364 27.18 12.45 19.00
CA SER A 364 28.34 11.65 19.30
C SER A 364 29.44 11.72 18.23
N GLY A 365 29.18 12.37 17.08
CA GLY A 365 30.03 12.34 15.88
C GLY A 365 29.86 11.06 15.03
N ARG A 366 29.02 10.12 15.45
CA ARG A 366 28.65 8.96 14.61
C ARG A 366 27.60 9.38 13.59
N ASN A 367 27.55 8.67 12.49
CA ASN A 367 26.54 8.87 11.45
C ASN A 367 25.62 7.66 11.34
N ILE A 368 24.37 7.87 10.97
CA ILE A 368 23.48 6.83 10.47
C ILE A 368 23.15 7.10 9.01
N ILE A 369 22.80 6.06 8.27
CA ILE A 369 22.24 6.17 6.91
C ILE A 369 20.74 5.96 7.04
N LEU A 370 19.96 7.02 6.80
CA LEU A 370 18.51 6.97 6.80
C LEU A 370 18.01 6.80 5.36
N LEU A 371 17.16 5.80 5.16
CA LEU A 371 16.58 5.48 3.85
C LEU A 371 15.20 6.09 3.71
N SER A 372 14.93 6.70 2.56
CA SER A 372 13.63 7.30 2.17
C SER A 372 13.02 8.21 3.24
N GLU A 373 13.86 8.90 4.01
CA GLU A 373 13.44 9.79 5.10
C GLU A 373 12.47 9.10 6.10
N GLY A 374 12.64 7.78 6.32
CA GLY A 374 11.79 6.97 7.18
C GLY A 374 10.52 6.43 6.51
N ARG A 375 10.26 6.77 5.24
CA ARG A 375 9.15 6.23 4.44
C ARG A 375 9.48 4.85 3.88
N LEU A 376 8.55 4.26 3.12
CA LEU A 376 8.70 2.93 2.48
C LEU A 376 9.97 2.84 1.61
N LEU A 377 11.02 2.22 2.15
CA LEU A 377 12.31 2.12 1.45
C LEU A 377 12.25 1.25 0.18
N ASN A 378 11.40 0.24 0.14
CA ASN A 378 11.26 -0.64 -1.04
C ASN A 378 10.66 0.08 -2.25
N LEU A 379 9.87 1.14 -2.05
CA LEU A 379 9.34 2.01 -3.10
C LEU A 379 10.21 3.25 -3.31
N GLY A 380 10.68 3.88 -2.23
CA GLY A 380 11.52 5.05 -2.32
C GLY A 380 12.90 4.76 -2.92
N ASN A 381 13.54 3.66 -2.51
CA ASN A 381 14.87 3.27 -2.96
C ASN A 381 14.89 2.22 -4.09
N ALA A 382 13.74 1.59 -4.39
CA ALA A 382 13.62 0.59 -5.45
C ALA A 382 12.30 0.73 -6.22
N THR A 383 11.72 -0.38 -6.67
CA THR A 383 10.52 -0.40 -7.52
C THR A 383 9.30 -1.06 -6.85
N GLY A 384 9.40 -1.34 -5.56
CA GLY A 384 8.33 -1.97 -4.78
C GLY A 384 8.23 -3.48 -4.98
N HIS A 385 7.04 -4.00 -4.77
CA HIS A 385 6.77 -5.43 -4.86
C HIS A 385 6.72 -5.93 -6.32
N PRO A 386 7.14 -7.19 -6.59
CA PRO A 386 7.19 -7.73 -7.95
C PRO A 386 5.79 -7.97 -8.53
N SER A 387 5.71 -7.95 -9.85
CA SER A 387 4.45 -8.00 -10.61
C SER A 387 3.56 -9.20 -10.26
N PHE A 388 4.14 -10.39 -10.07
CA PHE A 388 3.36 -11.59 -9.75
C PHE A 388 2.63 -11.47 -8.40
N VAL A 389 3.28 -10.92 -7.39
CA VAL A 389 2.68 -10.67 -6.07
C VAL A 389 1.58 -9.61 -6.17
N MET A 390 1.87 -8.51 -6.87
CA MET A 390 0.88 -7.45 -7.07
C MET A 390 -0.30 -7.89 -7.92
N SER A 391 -0.11 -8.88 -8.80
CA SER A 391 -1.23 -9.51 -9.51
C SER A 391 -2.26 -10.11 -8.56
N ALA A 392 -1.83 -10.76 -7.47
CA ALA A 392 -2.74 -11.30 -6.46
C ALA A 392 -3.50 -10.18 -5.73
N SER A 393 -2.80 -9.15 -5.21
CA SER A 393 -3.42 -8.01 -4.55
C SER A 393 -4.40 -7.29 -5.47
N PHE A 394 -3.98 -6.97 -6.67
CA PHE A 394 -4.81 -6.17 -7.60
C PHE A 394 -5.95 -6.96 -8.22
N SER A 395 -5.85 -8.29 -8.32
CA SER A 395 -7.01 -9.13 -8.64
C SER A 395 -8.08 -9.06 -7.55
N ASN A 396 -7.68 -9.04 -6.27
CA ASN A 396 -8.60 -8.78 -5.16
C ASN A 396 -9.24 -7.40 -5.26
N GLN A 397 -8.47 -6.35 -5.60
CA GLN A 397 -8.99 -4.99 -5.79
C GLN A 397 -10.03 -4.93 -6.90
N VAL A 398 -9.73 -5.50 -8.07
CA VAL A 398 -10.69 -5.52 -9.19
C VAL A 398 -11.97 -6.25 -8.82
N LEU A 399 -11.86 -7.41 -8.15
CA LEU A 399 -13.04 -8.17 -7.72
C LEU A 399 -13.82 -7.42 -6.63
N ALA A 400 -13.15 -6.72 -5.72
CA ALA A 400 -13.79 -5.87 -4.70
C ALA A 400 -14.54 -4.69 -5.34
N GLN A 401 -13.97 -4.03 -6.34
CA GLN A 401 -14.65 -2.96 -7.07
C GLN A 401 -15.88 -3.48 -7.83
N ILE A 402 -15.79 -4.66 -8.45
CA ILE A 402 -16.94 -5.31 -9.11
C ILE A 402 -18.03 -5.67 -8.09
N GLU A 403 -17.63 -6.21 -6.93
CA GLU A 403 -18.56 -6.58 -5.85
C GLU A 403 -19.30 -5.36 -5.30
N LEU A 404 -18.56 -4.29 -4.97
CA LEU A 404 -19.16 -3.03 -4.51
C LEU A 404 -20.09 -2.41 -5.57
N TRP A 405 -19.68 -2.42 -6.84
CA TRP A 405 -20.49 -1.86 -7.91
C TRP A 405 -21.81 -2.62 -8.16
N LYS A 406 -21.74 -3.94 -8.15
CA LYS A 406 -22.91 -4.79 -8.45
C LYS A 406 -23.79 -5.04 -7.24
N ASN A 407 -23.19 -5.29 -6.10
CA ASN A 407 -23.81 -5.82 -4.91
C ASN A 407 -23.73 -4.89 -3.70
N GLY A 408 -23.12 -3.69 -3.81
CA GLY A 408 -22.91 -2.76 -2.70
C GLY A 408 -24.17 -2.43 -1.90
N LYS A 409 -25.33 -2.44 -2.53
CA LYS A 409 -26.62 -2.23 -1.86
C LYS A 409 -27.01 -3.33 -0.86
N ASN A 410 -26.36 -4.49 -0.93
CA ASN A 410 -26.59 -5.62 -0.03
C ASN A 410 -25.73 -5.54 1.23
N TYR A 411 -24.79 -4.61 1.27
CA TYR A 411 -23.89 -4.38 2.38
C TYR A 411 -24.35 -3.18 3.23
N GLY A 412 -24.22 -3.30 4.55
CA GLY A 412 -24.36 -2.17 5.45
C GLY A 412 -23.11 -1.28 5.46
N ASN A 413 -23.15 -0.19 6.20
CA ASN A 413 -22.01 0.72 6.40
C ASN A 413 -21.02 0.12 7.40
N SER A 414 -20.35 -0.94 6.99
CA SER A 414 -19.39 -1.72 7.79
C SER A 414 -18.20 -2.14 6.96
N VAL A 415 -17.16 -2.65 7.62
CA VAL A 415 -15.97 -3.19 6.97
C VAL A 415 -16.14 -4.70 6.75
N TYR A 416 -15.97 -5.14 5.53
CA TYR A 416 -16.11 -6.53 5.10
C TYR A 416 -14.80 -7.03 4.49
N THR A 417 -14.51 -8.31 4.63
CA THR A 417 -13.48 -8.98 3.82
C THR A 417 -14.10 -9.48 2.51
N LEU A 418 -13.27 -9.65 1.50
CA LEU A 418 -13.72 -10.21 0.22
C LEU A 418 -14.28 -11.64 0.45
N PRO A 419 -15.43 -12.00 -0.15
CA PRO A 419 -16.00 -13.34 0.00
C PRO A 419 -15.01 -14.45 -0.33
N LYS A 420 -14.97 -15.50 0.49
CA LYS A 420 -13.99 -16.59 0.42
C LYS A 420 -13.84 -17.22 -0.97
N HIS A 421 -14.94 -17.39 -1.69
CA HIS A 421 -14.92 -17.95 -3.05
C HIS A 421 -14.19 -17.03 -4.05
N LEU A 422 -14.18 -15.70 -3.83
CA LEU A 422 -13.45 -14.76 -4.66
C LEU A 422 -11.96 -14.76 -4.31
N ASP A 423 -11.60 -14.89 -3.03
CA ASP A 423 -10.22 -15.05 -2.58
C ASP A 423 -9.59 -16.34 -3.14
N GLU A 424 -10.32 -17.48 -3.08
CA GLU A 424 -9.88 -18.72 -3.75
C GLU A 424 -9.80 -18.59 -5.28
N LYS A 425 -10.69 -17.83 -5.90
CA LYS A 425 -10.63 -17.52 -7.33
C LYS A 425 -9.31 -16.83 -7.67
N VAL A 426 -8.91 -15.82 -6.90
CA VAL A 426 -7.63 -15.13 -7.10
C VAL A 426 -6.48 -16.14 -7.08
N ALA A 427 -6.42 -17.02 -6.08
CA ALA A 427 -5.39 -18.06 -6.04
C ALA A 427 -5.39 -18.91 -7.31
N ARG A 428 -6.55 -19.41 -7.74
CA ARG A 428 -6.67 -20.26 -8.95
C ARG A 428 -6.16 -19.59 -10.22
N LEU A 429 -6.41 -18.27 -10.39
CA LEU A 429 -5.96 -17.51 -11.56
C LEU A 429 -4.43 -17.44 -11.69
N HIS A 430 -3.68 -17.71 -10.62
CA HIS A 430 -2.22 -17.65 -10.58
C HIS A 430 -1.54 -19.02 -10.74
N LEU A 431 -2.25 -20.14 -10.48
CA LEU A 431 -1.64 -21.46 -10.38
C LEU A 431 -1.06 -21.94 -11.72
N GLU A 432 -1.77 -21.71 -12.81
CA GLU A 432 -1.35 -22.17 -14.15
C GLU A 432 0.00 -21.54 -14.54
N LYS A 433 0.19 -20.26 -14.28
CA LYS A 433 1.42 -19.51 -14.62
C LYS A 433 2.67 -20.13 -13.99
N ILE A 434 2.54 -20.67 -12.79
CA ILE A 434 3.66 -21.30 -12.04
C ILE A 434 3.65 -22.84 -12.14
N GLY A 435 2.83 -23.40 -13.04
CA GLY A 435 2.81 -24.83 -13.32
C GLY A 435 2.22 -25.70 -12.22
N VAL A 436 1.44 -25.15 -11.29
CA VAL A 436 0.80 -25.87 -10.18
C VAL A 436 -0.39 -26.69 -10.68
N LYS A 437 -0.44 -27.94 -10.28
CA LYS A 437 -1.58 -28.84 -10.54
C LYS A 437 -2.26 -29.20 -9.22
N LEU A 438 -3.52 -28.84 -9.08
CA LEU A 438 -4.30 -29.16 -7.89
C LEU A 438 -4.78 -30.62 -7.95
N THR A 439 -4.74 -31.31 -6.81
CA THR A 439 -5.48 -32.54 -6.59
C THR A 439 -6.99 -32.26 -6.62
N LYS A 440 -7.74 -33.13 -7.27
CA LYS A 440 -9.22 -33.05 -7.27
C LYS A 440 -9.75 -33.92 -6.15
N LEU A 441 -10.72 -33.39 -5.41
CA LEU A 441 -11.47 -34.19 -4.46
C LEU A 441 -12.46 -35.08 -5.20
N GLU A 442 -12.54 -36.35 -4.77
CA GLU A 442 -13.63 -37.22 -5.14
C GLU A 442 -14.87 -36.94 -4.28
N LYS A 443 -16.03 -37.35 -4.74
CA LYS A 443 -17.30 -37.03 -4.09
C LYS A 443 -17.36 -37.51 -2.63
N ASP A 444 -16.93 -38.74 -2.36
CA ASP A 444 -16.87 -39.31 -1.02
C ASP A 444 -15.88 -38.59 -0.09
N GLN A 445 -14.76 -38.12 -0.64
CA GLN A 445 -13.79 -37.31 0.09
C GLN A 445 -14.38 -35.93 0.46
N ALA A 446 -15.07 -35.27 -0.49
CA ALA A 446 -15.71 -33.98 -0.26
C ALA A 446 -16.83 -34.11 0.78
N GLU A 447 -17.67 -35.16 0.69
CA GLU A 447 -18.71 -35.46 1.66
C GLU A 447 -18.14 -35.72 3.06
N TYR A 448 -17.02 -36.47 3.15
CA TYR A 448 -16.37 -36.79 4.43
C TYR A 448 -15.88 -35.55 5.19
N ILE A 449 -15.33 -34.55 4.48
CA ILE A 449 -14.84 -33.30 5.09
C ILE A 449 -15.89 -32.18 5.06
N GLY A 450 -17.07 -32.41 4.52
CA GLY A 450 -18.19 -31.47 4.54
C GLY A 450 -17.99 -30.23 3.66
N VAL A 451 -17.32 -30.39 2.50
CA VAL A 451 -17.11 -29.28 1.54
C VAL A 451 -17.64 -29.68 0.16
N SER A 452 -17.77 -28.71 -0.75
CA SER A 452 -18.02 -28.97 -2.16
C SER A 452 -16.74 -29.50 -2.85
N GLU A 453 -16.87 -30.34 -3.88
CA GLU A 453 -15.76 -30.82 -4.71
C GLU A 453 -14.95 -29.69 -5.34
N SER A 454 -15.56 -28.52 -5.55
CA SER A 454 -14.94 -27.33 -6.14
C SER A 454 -14.49 -26.27 -5.13
N GLY A 455 -14.74 -26.47 -3.84
CA GLY A 455 -14.48 -25.48 -2.77
C GLY A 455 -15.71 -24.61 -2.44
N PRO A 456 -15.57 -23.66 -1.54
CA PRO A 456 -14.37 -23.38 -0.72
C PRO A 456 -13.94 -24.55 0.17
N PHE A 457 -12.63 -24.79 0.26
CA PHE A 457 -12.10 -25.94 1.00
C PHE A 457 -11.85 -25.68 2.48
N LYS A 458 -11.92 -24.42 2.90
CA LYS A 458 -11.77 -24.00 4.30
C LYS A 458 -12.90 -23.08 4.69
N SER A 459 -13.28 -23.11 5.97
CA SER A 459 -14.27 -22.19 6.53
C SER A 459 -13.77 -20.75 6.53
N ASP A 460 -14.67 -19.77 6.63
CA ASP A 460 -14.33 -18.34 6.74
C ASP A 460 -13.47 -18.03 7.97
N SER A 461 -13.60 -18.83 9.03
CA SER A 461 -12.82 -18.68 10.26
C SER A 461 -11.42 -19.32 10.20
N TYR A 462 -11.07 -20.03 9.11
CA TYR A 462 -9.77 -20.67 8.99
C TYR A 462 -8.64 -19.63 8.86
N ARG A 463 -7.58 -19.84 9.65
CA ARG A 463 -6.37 -19.01 9.62
C ARG A 463 -5.26 -19.74 8.87
N TYR A 464 -4.79 -19.17 7.74
CA TYR A 464 -3.70 -19.71 6.90
C TYR A 464 -2.33 -19.43 7.49
#